data_41b235759eb5efc187c6a371915c1d7f
#
_entry.id   41b235759eb5efc187c6a371915c1d7f
#
_cell.length_a   1.000
_cell.length_b   1.000
_cell.length_c   1.000
_cell.angle_alpha   90.00
_cell.angle_beta   90.00
_cell.angle_gamma   90.00
#
_symmetry.space_group_name_H-M   'P 1'
#
loop_
_entity.id
_entity.type
_entity.pdbx_description
1 polymer ?
#
loop_
_entity_poly.entity_id
_entity_poly.type
_entity_poly.pdbx_seq_one_letter_code
_entity_poly.pdbx_strand_id
1 'polypeptide(L)'
;MLPKGQRLADDNIYLQEDRFHKPKEIHKLIAQRILALHGAGNALDIIDVGCATGELLFHLAQVLGKNHKFSGADVSSKMLTVAKTMLPAAEFIELDIAADTVKFAQAYDVVICCGVLEIFDDITTPLTNLLRLCRHGGVVLAFTNINDANIDLVSRYRNGGGTGTWQSGWNIFSKRTIETIVSGVAKGCQINYTDFEMPFDIPMNVDPMRNWTVSIAGKRLTTNGSGLLVRENLIEIFT
;
A
#
# COMPACT_ATOMS: atom_id res chain seq x y z
N MET A 1 10.24 -17.37 19.98
CA MET A 1 9.90 -17.35 18.53
C MET A 1 8.44 -16.93 18.41
N LEU A 2 8.13 -15.93 17.62
CA LEU A 2 6.73 -15.52 17.37
C LEU A 2 5.98 -16.69 16.70
N PRO A 3 4.68 -16.88 17.01
CA PRO A 3 3.87 -17.85 16.27
C PRO A 3 3.83 -17.47 14.80
N LYS A 4 3.81 -18.49 13.91
CA LYS A 4 3.65 -18.23 12.48
C LYS A 4 2.31 -17.55 12.26
N GLY A 5 2.32 -16.35 11.68
CA GLY A 5 1.11 -15.62 11.32
C GLY A 5 0.66 -15.97 9.90
N GLN A 6 -0.65 -15.99 9.70
CA GLN A 6 -1.23 -15.97 8.36
C GLN A 6 -1.31 -14.52 7.91
N ARG A 7 -0.99 -14.23 6.65
CA ARG A 7 -1.18 -12.90 6.09
C ARG A 7 -2.66 -12.51 6.17
N LEU A 8 -2.92 -11.26 6.52
CA LEU A 8 -4.28 -10.71 6.52
C LEU A 8 -4.88 -10.82 5.12
N ALA A 9 -6.11 -11.33 5.05
CA ALA A 9 -6.88 -11.38 3.83
C ALA A 9 -8.25 -10.71 4.09
N ASP A 10 -8.40 -9.49 3.60
CA ASP A 10 -9.58 -8.65 3.82
C ASP A 10 -10.60 -8.72 2.67
N ASP A 11 -10.61 -9.81 1.92
CA ASP A 11 -11.44 -10.01 0.72
C ASP A 11 -12.90 -9.57 0.91
N ASN A 12 -13.50 -9.93 2.04
CA ASN A 12 -14.91 -9.60 2.30
C ASN A 12 -15.15 -8.11 2.51
N ILE A 13 -14.17 -7.40 3.04
CA ILE A 13 -14.24 -5.97 3.31
C ILE A 13 -14.24 -5.20 2.00
N TYR A 14 -13.30 -5.48 1.12
CA TYR A 14 -13.18 -4.82 -0.19
C TYR A 14 -14.42 -5.05 -1.08
N LEU A 15 -15.05 -6.22 -0.97
CA LEU A 15 -16.26 -6.53 -1.74
C LEU A 15 -17.53 -5.82 -1.22
N GLN A 16 -17.52 -5.32 0.02
CA GLN A 16 -18.68 -4.68 0.65
C GLN A 16 -18.60 -3.14 0.64
N GLU A 17 -17.41 -2.57 0.46
CA GLU A 17 -17.22 -1.12 0.46
C GLU A 17 -17.40 -0.53 -0.94
N ASP A 18 -18.14 0.59 -1.02
CA ASP A 18 -18.29 1.36 -2.26
C ASP A 18 -17.12 2.34 -2.45
N ARG A 19 -15.92 1.81 -2.73
CA ARG A 19 -14.71 2.61 -2.91
C ARG A 19 -14.54 3.14 -4.34
N PHE A 20 -15.28 2.61 -5.27
CA PHE A 20 -15.30 3.10 -6.65
C PHE A 20 -15.93 4.49 -6.75
N HIS A 21 -17.02 4.75 -5.99
CA HIS A 21 -17.68 6.05 -5.96
C HIS A 21 -17.19 6.94 -4.81
N LYS A 22 -16.61 6.33 -3.77
CA LYS A 22 -16.09 7.02 -2.58
C LYS A 22 -14.63 6.63 -2.34
N PRO A 23 -13.69 7.15 -3.17
CA PRO A 23 -12.27 6.80 -3.06
C PRO A 23 -11.72 7.17 -1.68
N LYS A 24 -10.78 6.36 -1.19
CA LYS A 24 -10.06 6.66 0.06
C LYS A 24 -9.30 7.97 -0.08
N GLU A 25 -9.10 8.70 1.03
CA GLU A 25 -8.34 9.96 1.00
C GLU A 25 -6.90 9.75 0.51
N ILE A 26 -6.28 8.61 0.82
CA ILE A 26 -4.97 8.28 0.28
C ILE A 26 -4.98 8.09 -1.24
N HIS A 27 -6.06 7.57 -1.84
CA HIS A 27 -6.18 7.47 -3.30
C HIS A 27 -6.14 8.85 -3.96
N LYS A 28 -6.80 9.84 -3.33
CA LYS A 28 -6.79 11.23 -3.79
C LYS A 28 -5.39 11.85 -3.69
N LEU A 29 -4.69 11.60 -2.58
CA LEU A 29 -3.32 12.05 -2.39
C LEU A 29 -2.38 11.45 -3.43
N ILE A 30 -2.44 10.14 -3.66
CA ILE A 30 -1.62 9.46 -4.69
C ILE A 30 -1.88 10.07 -6.07
N ALA A 31 -3.15 10.29 -6.45
CA ALA A 31 -3.49 10.94 -7.71
C ALA A 31 -2.89 12.35 -7.84
N GLN A 32 -2.99 13.16 -6.79
CA GLN A 32 -2.40 14.50 -6.74
C GLN A 32 -0.87 14.45 -6.87
N ARG A 33 -0.21 13.48 -6.21
CA ARG A 33 1.24 13.33 -6.31
C ARG A 33 1.68 12.94 -7.70
N ILE A 34 1.00 12.00 -8.36
CA ILE A 34 1.31 11.61 -9.74
C ILE A 34 1.17 12.82 -10.68
N LEU A 35 0.09 13.60 -10.57
CA LEU A 35 -0.09 14.82 -11.34
C LEU A 35 1.00 15.86 -11.10
N ALA A 36 1.42 16.04 -9.84
CA ALA A 36 2.46 16.99 -9.49
C ALA A 36 3.84 16.57 -10.03
N LEU A 37 4.14 15.28 -10.08
CA LEU A 37 5.43 14.75 -10.53
C LEU A 37 5.56 14.71 -12.06
N HIS A 38 4.50 14.36 -12.76
CA HIS A 38 4.56 14.05 -14.20
C HIS A 38 3.77 15.04 -15.06
N GLY A 39 2.92 15.88 -14.47
CA GLY A 39 2.02 16.75 -15.23
C GLY A 39 0.93 15.95 -15.99
N ALA A 40 0.14 16.63 -16.79
CA ALA A 40 -0.98 16.03 -17.53
C ALA A 40 -0.62 15.54 -18.95
N GLY A 41 0.65 15.65 -19.37
CA GLY A 41 1.01 15.55 -20.81
C GLY A 41 1.60 14.23 -21.27
N ASN A 42 2.24 13.46 -20.40
CA ASN A 42 2.97 12.24 -20.79
C ASN A 42 2.15 10.99 -20.46
N ALA A 43 2.07 10.06 -21.40
CA ALA A 43 1.53 8.74 -21.16
C ALA A 43 2.46 8.00 -20.18
N LEU A 44 1.89 7.43 -19.12
CA LEU A 44 2.62 6.70 -18.08
C LEU A 44 2.17 5.24 -18.08
N ASP A 45 3.10 4.35 -17.80
CA ASP A 45 2.83 2.96 -17.42
C ASP A 45 2.77 2.90 -15.87
N ILE A 46 1.60 2.63 -15.31
CA ILE A 46 1.32 2.67 -13.87
C ILE A 46 0.89 1.28 -13.39
N ILE A 47 1.50 0.79 -12.32
CA ILE A 47 1.05 -0.45 -11.67
C ILE A 47 0.71 -0.20 -10.21
N ASP A 48 -0.41 -0.81 -9.76
CA ASP A 48 -0.80 -0.90 -8.35
C ASP A 48 -0.59 -2.33 -7.86
N VAL A 49 0.30 -2.51 -6.90
CA VAL A 49 0.67 -3.81 -6.31
C VAL A 49 -0.07 -4.00 -4.99
N GLY A 50 -0.89 -5.07 -4.91
CA GLY A 50 -1.90 -5.25 -3.89
C GLY A 50 -3.17 -4.47 -4.25
N CYS A 51 -3.54 -4.49 -5.51
CA CYS A 51 -4.62 -3.64 -6.05
C CYS A 51 -6.03 -4.05 -5.62
N ALA A 52 -6.20 -5.21 -4.97
CA ALA A 52 -7.50 -5.76 -4.57
C ALA A 52 -8.51 -5.71 -5.74
N THR A 53 -9.67 -5.07 -5.56
CA THR A 53 -10.71 -4.91 -6.58
C THR A 53 -10.44 -3.79 -7.60
N GLY A 54 -9.25 -3.14 -7.54
CA GLY A 54 -8.82 -2.13 -8.51
C GLY A 54 -9.34 -0.71 -8.26
N GLU A 55 -9.81 -0.41 -7.05
CA GLU A 55 -10.45 0.87 -6.71
C GLU A 55 -9.51 2.07 -6.88
N LEU A 56 -8.23 1.93 -6.49
CA LEU A 56 -7.23 2.97 -6.69
C LEU A 56 -7.01 3.23 -8.18
N LEU A 57 -6.79 2.18 -8.97
CA LEU A 57 -6.60 2.32 -10.42
C LEU A 57 -7.82 2.93 -11.11
N PHE A 58 -9.02 2.55 -10.68
CA PHE A 58 -10.26 3.14 -11.19
C PHE A 58 -10.30 4.65 -10.92
N HIS A 59 -9.97 5.08 -9.70
CA HIS A 59 -9.89 6.49 -9.35
C HIS A 59 -8.81 7.22 -10.17
N LEU A 60 -7.62 6.62 -10.31
CA LEU A 60 -6.54 7.19 -11.12
C LEU A 60 -6.95 7.36 -12.59
N ALA A 61 -7.63 6.37 -13.17
CA ALA A 61 -8.12 6.47 -14.55
C ALA A 61 -9.12 7.62 -14.76
N GLN A 62 -9.93 7.93 -13.73
CA GLN A 62 -10.84 9.07 -13.77
C GLN A 62 -10.12 10.42 -13.66
N VAL A 63 -9.09 10.50 -12.80
CA VAL A 63 -8.39 11.76 -12.49
C VAL A 63 -7.29 12.07 -13.52
N LEU A 64 -6.50 11.08 -13.90
CA LEU A 64 -5.36 11.25 -14.81
C LEU A 64 -5.79 11.19 -16.29
N GLY A 65 -6.91 10.54 -16.58
CA GLY A 65 -7.40 10.34 -17.94
C GLY A 65 -6.96 9.03 -18.58
N LYS A 66 -7.41 8.83 -19.84
CA LYS A 66 -7.29 7.52 -20.54
C LYS A 66 -5.98 7.31 -21.30
N ASN A 67 -5.07 8.29 -21.29
CA ASN A 67 -3.82 8.19 -22.05
C ASN A 67 -2.75 7.34 -21.34
N HIS A 68 -2.99 6.95 -20.10
CA HIS A 68 -2.08 6.13 -19.29
C HIS A 68 -2.43 4.66 -19.44
N LYS A 69 -1.42 3.79 -19.27
CA LYS A 69 -1.63 2.35 -19.16
C LYS A 69 -1.66 1.98 -17.67
N PHE A 70 -2.72 1.30 -17.29
CA PHE A 70 -2.93 0.85 -15.93
C PHE A 70 -2.77 -0.66 -15.82
N SER A 71 -2.02 -1.09 -14.83
CA SER A 71 -1.86 -2.50 -14.46
C SER A 71 -2.15 -2.67 -12.98
N GLY A 72 -2.79 -3.76 -12.60
CA GLY A 72 -3.02 -4.14 -11.21
C GLY A 72 -2.42 -5.51 -10.93
N ALA A 73 -1.82 -5.67 -9.77
CA ALA A 73 -1.29 -6.96 -9.33
C ALA A 73 -1.81 -7.28 -7.93
N ASP A 74 -2.27 -8.53 -7.73
CA ASP A 74 -2.73 -9.02 -6.43
C ASP A 74 -2.55 -10.54 -6.35
N VAL A 75 -2.50 -11.08 -5.14
CA VAL A 75 -2.44 -12.53 -4.91
C VAL A 75 -3.82 -13.19 -5.01
N SER A 76 -4.90 -12.41 -4.90
CA SER A 76 -6.28 -12.89 -4.91
C SER A 76 -6.88 -12.86 -6.31
N SER A 77 -6.93 -14.00 -6.98
CA SER A 77 -7.60 -14.13 -8.28
C SER A 77 -9.08 -13.72 -8.25
N LYS A 78 -9.73 -13.90 -7.09
CA LYS A 78 -11.11 -13.45 -6.84
C LYS A 78 -11.22 -11.93 -6.94
N MET A 79 -10.31 -11.20 -6.29
CA MET A 79 -10.27 -9.74 -6.36
C MET A 79 -9.97 -9.24 -7.76
N LEU A 80 -9.00 -9.84 -8.43
CA LEU A 80 -8.65 -9.51 -9.81
C LEU A 80 -9.82 -9.73 -10.80
N THR A 81 -10.70 -10.68 -10.53
CA THR A 81 -11.90 -10.89 -11.34
C THR A 81 -12.84 -9.67 -11.25
N VAL A 82 -13.04 -9.12 -10.05
CA VAL A 82 -13.82 -7.89 -9.87
C VAL A 82 -13.12 -6.70 -10.53
N ALA A 83 -11.81 -6.57 -10.31
CA ALA A 83 -11.02 -5.48 -10.89
C ALA A 83 -11.12 -5.45 -12.42
N LYS A 84 -11.01 -6.60 -13.09
CA LYS A 84 -11.19 -6.73 -14.55
C LYS A 84 -12.57 -6.27 -15.04
N THR A 85 -13.59 -6.52 -14.23
CA THR A 85 -14.97 -6.07 -14.55
C THR A 85 -15.11 -4.57 -14.42
N MET A 86 -14.50 -3.98 -13.38
CA MET A 86 -14.62 -2.55 -13.08
C MET A 86 -13.73 -1.68 -13.97
N LEU A 87 -12.58 -2.17 -14.38
CA LEU A 87 -11.64 -1.44 -15.25
C LEU A 87 -11.12 -2.35 -16.39
N PRO A 88 -11.98 -2.70 -17.37
CA PRO A 88 -11.62 -3.67 -18.43
C PRO A 88 -10.50 -3.20 -19.36
N ALA A 89 -10.15 -1.92 -19.35
CA ALA A 89 -9.03 -1.38 -20.12
C ALA A 89 -7.67 -1.56 -19.45
N ALA A 90 -7.63 -1.98 -18.18
CA ALA A 90 -6.39 -2.24 -17.45
C ALA A 90 -5.99 -3.71 -17.53
N GLU A 91 -4.69 -3.97 -17.36
CA GLU A 91 -4.15 -5.31 -17.24
C GLU A 91 -4.13 -5.74 -15.75
N PHE A 92 -4.54 -6.99 -15.47
CA PHE A 92 -4.53 -7.51 -14.10
C PHE A 92 -3.79 -8.85 -14.04
N ILE A 93 -2.83 -8.93 -13.10
CA ILE A 93 -1.84 -10.00 -12.99
C ILE A 93 -1.93 -10.61 -11.60
N GLU A 94 -1.99 -11.94 -11.50
CA GLU A 94 -1.82 -12.62 -10.23
C GLU A 94 -0.32 -12.64 -9.87
N LEU A 95 0.02 -11.98 -8.77
CA LEU A 95 1.41 -11.76 -8.35
C LEU A 95 1.54 -11.72 -6.82
N ASP A 96 2.43 -12.54 -6.26
CA ASP A 96 2.93 -12.36 -4.89
C ASP A 96 4.21 -11.50 -4.92
N ILE A 97 4.11 -10.27 -4.44
CA ILE A 97 5.26 -9.35 -4.37
C ILE A 97 6.38 -9.84 -3.43
N ALA A 98 6.08 -10.78 -2.53
CA ALA A 98 7.07 -11.41 -1.66
C ALA A 98 7.71 -12.67 -2.27
N ALA A 99 7.38 -13.05 -3.50
CA ALA A 99 8.06 -14.13 -4.19
C ALA A 99 9.50 -13.76 -4.54
N ASP A 100 10.40 -14.76 -4.55
CA ASP A 100 11.83 -14.55 -4.80
C ASP A 100 12.15 -13.96 -6.19
N THR A 101 11.25 -14.16 -7.15
CA THR A 101 11.41 -13.66 -8.51
C THR A 101 10.16 -12.95 -9.01
N VAL A 102 10.31 -11.68 -9.38
CA VAL A 102 9.30 -10.92 -10.13
C VAL A 102 9.77 -10.79 -11.57
N LYS A 103 8.95 -11.27 -12.52
CA LYS A 103 9.31 -11.40 -13.94
C LYS A 103 9.35 -10.08 -14.73
N PHE A 104 8.78 -8.99 -14.18
CA PHE A 104 8.54 -7.74 -14.92
C PHE A 104 9.47 -6.62 -14.44
N ALA A 105 10.78 -6.77 -14.65
CA ALA A 105 11.74 -5.75 -14.25
C ALA A 105 11.63 -4.49 -15.12
N GLN A 106 11.71 -3.31 -14.48
CA GLN A 106 11.84 -1.98 -15.12
C GLN A 106 10.75 -1.67 -16.15
N ALA A 107 9.52 -2.03 -15.86
CA ALA A 107 8.40 -1.91 -16.79
C ALA A 107 7.55 -0.63 -16.59
N TYR A 108 7.55 -0.05 -15.38
CA TYR A 108 6.58 0.97 -15.00
C TYR A 108 7.23 2.31 -14.64
N ASP A 109 6.58 3.41 -15.04
CA ASP A 109 6.96 4.78 -14.64
C ASP A 109 6.59 5.05 -13.18
N VAL A 110 5.43 4.51 -12.77
CA VAL A 110 4.90 4.64 -11.42
C VAL A 110 4.53 3.27 -10.88
N VAL A 111 5.12 2.90 -9.77
CA VAL A 111 4.80 1.67 -9.02
C VAL A 111 4.14 2.07 -7.73
N ILE A 112 2.90 1.65 -7.50
CA ILE A 112 2.13 1.96 -6.30
C ILE A 112 2.03 0.71 -5.43
N CYS A 113 2.10 0.88 -4.11
CA CYS A 113 1.87 -0.17 -3.13
C CYS A 113 1.19 0.46 -1.90
N CYS A 114 -0.13 0.29 -1.79
CA CYS A 114 -0.94 1.00 -0.81
C CYS A 114 -1.51 0.03 0.23
N GLY A 115 -1.02 0.09 1.48
CA GLY A 115 -1.54 -0.73 2.58
C GLY A 115 -1.16 -2.21 2.49
N VAL A 116 0.01 -2.53 1.93
CA VAL A 116 0.46 -3.91 1.72
C VAL A 116 1.73 -4.24 2.51
N LEU A 117 2.65 -3.30 2.67
CA LEU A 117 3.93 -3.60 3.32
C LEU A 117 3.75 -3.99 4.80
N GLU A 118 2.77 -3.45 5.48
CA GLU A 118 2.48 -3.73 6.89
C GLU A 118 1.98 -5.15 7.17
N ILE A 119 1.67 -5.97 6.15
CA ILE A 119 1.27 -7.36 6.36
C ILE A 119 2.45 -8.33 6.41
N PHE A 120 3.64 -7.90 5.98
CA PHE A 120 4.84 -8.72 5.96
C PHE A 120 5.65 -8.55 7.25
N ASP A 121 6.30 -9.63 7.68
CA ASP A 121 7.24 -9.60 8.82
C ASP A 121 8.60 -9.03 8.44
N ASP A 122 8.96 -9.18 7.17
CA ASP A 122 10.16 -8.67 6.54
C ASP A 122 9.77 -8.08 5.17
N ILE A 123 10.07 -6.82 4.98
CA ILE A 123 9.76 -6.08 3.75
C ILE A 123 10.92 -6.06 2.75
N THR A 124 12.02 -6.76 3.03
CA THR A 124 13.20 -6.75 2.16
C THR A 124 12.86 -7.21 0.74
N THR A 125 12.26 -8.39 0.61
CA THR A 125 11.85 -8.91 -0.70
C THR A 125 10.73 -8.10 -1.35
N PRO A 126 9.61 -7.78 -0.66
CA PRO A 126 8.57 -6.93 -1.23
C PRO A 126 9.08 -5.59 -1.74
N LEU A 127 9.83 -4.85 -0.93
CA LEU A 127 10.33 -3.54 -1.31
C LEU A 127 11.37 -3.61 -2.44
N THR A 128 12.23 -4.63 -2.41
CA THR A 128 13.19 -4.91 -3.51
C THR A 128 12.44 -5.15 -4.82
N ASN A 129 11.36 -5.92 -4.79
CA ASN A 129 10.58 -6.23 -5.98
C ASN A 129 9.80 -5.01 -6.50
N LEU A 130 9.27 -4.15 -5.62
CA LEU A 130 8.68 -2.87 -6.03
C LEU A 130 9.69 -1.99 -6.76
N LEU A 131 10.92 -1.89 -6.25
CA LEU A 131 12.01 -1.14 -6.90
C LEU A 131 12.39 -1.74 -8.27
N ARG A 132 12.39 -3.08 -8.38
CA ARG A 132 12.68 -3.77 -9.65
C ARG A 132 11.60 -3.58 -10.71
N LEU A 133 10.33 -3.43 -10.31
CA LEU A 133 9.23 -3.13 -11.24
C LEU A 133 9.37 -1.72 -11.82
N CYS A 134 9.89 -0.79 -11.02
CA CYS A 134 10.06 0.60 -11.42
C CYS A 134 11.23 0.76 -12.41
N ARG A 135 11.00 1.49 -13.48
CA ARG A 135 12.06 1.82 -14.45
C ARG A 135 12.97 2.91 -13.89
N HIS A 136 14.15 3.03 -14.43
CA HIS A 136 15.06 4.12 -14.10
C HIS A 136 14.43 5.48 -14.44
N GLY A 137 14.48 6.42 -13.49
CA GLY A 137 13.81 7.71 -13.58
C GLY A 137 12.31 7.67 -13.25
N GLY A 138 11.80 6.53 -12.82
CA GLY A 138 10.43 6.37 -12.31
C GLY A 138 10.32 6.61 -10.80
N VAL A 139 9.14 6.35 -10.26
CA VAL A 139 8.87 6.53 -8.82
C VAL A 139 8.10 5.34 -8.25
N VAL A 140 8.49 4.88 -7.06
CA VAL A 140 7.69 3.98 -6.22
C VAL A 140 6.94 4.83 -5.20
N LEU A 141 5.63 4.69 -5.14
CA LEU A 141 4.73 5.32 -4.19
C LEU A 141 4.20 4.24 -3.23
N ALA A 142 4.81 4.15 -2.04
CA ALA A 142 4.39 3.19 -1.03
C ALA A 142 3.69 3.90 0.12
N PHE A 143 2.46 3.47 0.43
CA PHE A 143 1.71 3.96 1.59
C PHE A 143 1.70 2.88 2.67
N THR A 144 2.24 3.18 3.84
CA THR A 144 2.36 2.23 4.95
C THR A 144 2.60 2.94 6.29
N ASN A 145 2.60 2.17 7.36
CA ASN A 145 2.90 2.63 8.71
C ASN A 145 4.41 2.81 8.90
N ILE A 146 4.82 3.98 9.40
CA ILE A 146 6.23 4.34 9.58
C ILE A 146 6.52 4.71 11.03
N ASN A 147 7.71 4.32 11.48
CA ASN A 147 8.28 4.74 12.76
C ASN A 147 9.48 5.68 12.53
N ASP A 148 9.40 6.88 13.08
CA ASP A 148 10.53 7.84 13.05
C ASP A 148 11.67 7.42 13.99
N ALA A 149 11.37 6.62 15.03
CA ALA A 149 12.40 5.95 15.81
C ALA A 149 12.99 4.77 15.03
N ASN A 150 14.25 4.42 15.30
CA ASN A 150 14.92 3.29 14.65
C ASN A 150 14.46 1.94 15.26
N ILE A 151 13.15 1.70 15.26
CA ILE A 151 12.50 0.52 15.83
C ILE A 151 11.49 -0.01 14.84
N ASP A 152 11.65 -1.26 14.44
CA ASP A 152 10.65 -2.00 13.70
C ASP A 152 9.76 -2.77 14.68
N LEU A 153 8.47 -2.79 14.41
CA LEU A 153 7.50 -3.51 15.21
C LEU A 153 6.78 -4.55 14.34
N VAL A 154 6.90 -5.81 14.72
CA VAL A 154 6.20 -6.92 14.07
C VAL A 154 5.16 -7.47 15.02
N SER A 155 3.89 -7.42 14.63
CA SER A 155 2.77 -7.79 15.48
C SER A 155 2.12 -9.11 15.09
N ARG A 156 1.47 -9.73 16.07
CA ARG A 156 0.61 -10.90 15.91
C ARG A 156 -0.66 -10.68 16.70
N TYR A 157 -1.76 -10.99 16.10
CA TYR A 157 -3.05 -10.89 16.74
C TYR A 157 -3.94 -12.09 16.39
N ARG A 158 -4.94 -12.33 17.19
CA ARG A 158 -6.03 -13.28 16.94
C ARG A 158 -7.26 -12.86 17.71
N ASN A 159 -8.42 -13.35 17.30
CA ASN A 159 -9.64 -13.12 18.04
C ASN A 159 -9.53 -13.67 19.48
N GLY A 160 -10.16 -12.97 20.43
CA GLY A 160 -10.16 -13.36 21.85
C GLY A 160 -10.68 -14.78 22.08
N GLY A 161 -10.47 -15.32 23.31
CA GLY A 161 -10.90 -16.67 23.67
C GLY A 161 -9.91 -17.79 23.37
N GLY A 162 -8.74 -17.48 22.82
CA GLY A 162 -7.65 -18.45 22.64
C GLY A 162 -7.82 -19.43 21.48
N THR A 163 -8.93 -19.34 20.75
CA THR A 163 -9.23 -20.14 19.56
C THR A 163 -9.04 -19.28 18.32
N GLY A 164 -8.38 -19.78 17.30
CA GLY A 164 -8.18 -19.07 16.05
C GLY A 164 -6.72 -19.04 15.62
N THR A 165 -6.52 -18.82 14.33
CA THR A 165 -5.20 -18.72 13.72
C THR A 165 -4.57 -17.36 14.05
N TRP A 166 -3.31 -17.34 14.40
CA TRP A 166 -2.54 -16.12 14.51
C TRP A 166 -2.43 -15.44 13.14
N GLN A 167 -2.69 -14.15 13.10
CA GLN A 167 -2.56 -13.31 11.91
C GLN A 167 -1.39 -12.34 12.09
N SER A 168 -0.77 -11.96 10.97
CA SER A 168 0.21 -10.87 10.91
C SER A 168 -0.41 -9.68 10.20
N GLY A 169 -0.09 -8.49 10.67
CA GLY A 169 -0.57 -7.26 10.06
C GLY A 169 -0.30 -6.07 10.98
N TRP A 170 -0.49 -4.88 10.42
CA TRP A 170 -0.18 -3.59 11.06
C TRP A 170 1.25 -3.52 11.59
N ASN A 171 2.18 -4.19 10.90
CA ASN A 171 3.60 -4.05 11.18
C ASN A 171 4.01 -2.60 10.88
N ILE A 172 4.99 -2.12 11.63
CA ILE A 172 5.48 -0.75 11.50
C ILE A 172 6.98 -0.84 11.28
N PHE A 173 7.47 -0.25 10.21
CA PHE A 173 8.90 -0.26 9.91
C PHE A 173 9.50 1.13 10.10
N SER A 174 10.75 1.16 10.55
CA SER A 174 11.49 2.39 10.70
C SER A 174 11.93 2.94 9.35
N LYS A 175 12.08 4.26 9.26
CA LYS A 175 12.69 4.91 8.09
C LYS A 175 14.05 4.29 7.77
N ARG A 176 14.85 4.00 8.82
CA ARG A 176 16.18 3.39 8.67
C ARG A 176 16.12 2.03 7.97
N THR A 177 15.16 1.18 8.29
CA THR A 177 14.99 -0.13 7.63
C THR A 177 14.69 0.05 6.16
N ILE A 178 13.77 0.96 5.81
CA ILE A 178 13.43 1.28 4.42
C ILE A 178 14.65 1.82 3.67
N GLU A 179 15.34 2.80 4.22
CA GLU A 179 16.53 3.42 3.63
C GLU A 179 17.66 2.40 3.45
N THR A 180 17.84 1.47 4.39
CA THR A 180 18.84 0.41 4.29
C THR A 180 18.53 -0.53 3.13
N ILE A 181 17.28 -0.95 2.98
CA ILE A 181 16.86 -1.83 1.88
C ILE A 181 17.03 -1.11 0.54
N VAL A 182 16.51 0.12 0.43
CA VAL A 182 16.58 0.90 -0.82
C VAL A 182 18.04 1.12 -1.24
N SER A 183 18.92 1.54 -0.33
CA SER A 183 20.34 1.77 -0.65
C SER A 183 21.09 0.50 -1.03
N GLY A 184 20.64 -0.66 -0.53
CA GLY A 184 21.20 -1.96 -0.91
C GLY A 184 20.80 -2.42 -2.31
N VAL A 185 19.66 -1.96 -2.81
CA VAL A 185 19.10 -2.39 -4.11
C VAL A 185 19.39 -1.35 -5.21
N ALA A 186 19.16 -0.08 -4.92
CA ALA A 186 19.21 1.00 -5.89
C ALA A 186 20.01 2.17 -5.32
N LYS A 187 21.29 2.25 -5.69
CA LYS A 187 22.19 3.30 -5.22
C LYS A 187 21.78 4.66 -5.80
N GLY A 188 21.75 5.69 -4.95
CA GLY A 188 21.49 7.06 -5.38
C GLY A 188 19.99 7.42 -5.46
N CYS A 189 19.10 6.53 -5.09
CA CYS A 189 17.68 6.85 -4.98
C CYS A 189 17.45 7.93 -3.92
N GLN A 190 16.61 8.90 -4.25
CA GLN A 190 16.08 9.86 -3.30
C GLN A 190 14.80 9.28 -2.67
N ILE A 191 14.66 9.43 -1.35
CA ILE A 191 13.46 9.00 -0.62
C ILE A 191 12.84 10.21 0.05
N ASN A 192 11.55 10.43 -0.19
CA ASN A 192 10.76 11.43 0.49
C ASN A 192 9.67 10.75 1.31
N TYR A 193 9.39 11.30 2.48
CA TYR A 193 8.31 10.84 3.38
C TYR A 193 7.30 11.96 3.54
N THR A 194 6.05 11.69 3.26
CA THR A 194 4.94 12.61 3.49
C THR A 194 4.02 12.03 4.54
N ASP A 195 3.93 12.67 5.70
CA ASP A 195 2.96 12.29 6.74
C ASP A 195 1.55 12.38 6.16
N PHE A 196 0.77 11.33 6.34
CA PHE A 196 -0.64 11.32 5.98
C PHE A 196 -1.49 11.47 7.24
N GLU A 197 -2.39 12.42 7.19
CA GLU A 197 -3.36 12.66 8.25
C GLU A 197 -4.77 12.67 7.64
N MET A 198 -5.68 11.88 8.23
CA MET A 198 -7.08 11.90 7.78
C MET A 198 -7.66 13.31 7.93
N PRO A 199 -8.33 13.85 6.90
CA PRO A 199 -8.87 15.22 6.95
C PRO A 199 -10.10 15.35 7.86
N PHE A 200 -10.61 14.24 8.40
CA PHE A 200 -11.77 14.19 9.29
C PHE A 200 -11.59 13.09 10.34
N ASP A 201 -12.40 13.15 11.40
CA ASP A 201 -12.41 12.12 12.43
C ASP A 201 -13.15 10.88 11.94
N ILE A 202 -12.51 9.72 12.10
CA ILE A 202 -13.14 8.42 11.92
C ILE A 202 -13.57 7.91 13.30
N PRO A 203 -14.87 7.71 13.55
CA PRO A 203 -15.33 7.20 14.83
C PRO A 203 -14.90 5.76 15.06
N MET A 204 -14.73 5.37 16.31
CA MET A 204 -14.48 3.99 16.69
C MET A 204 -15.56 3.08 16.13
N ASN A 205 -15.15 2.00 15.48
CA ASN A 205 -16.04 1.02 14.86
C ASN A 205 -16.36 -0.13 15.83
N VAL A 206 -17.50 -0.79 15.63
CA VAL A 206 -17.86 -2.02 16.34
C VAL A 206 -16.93 -3.18 15.95
N ASP A 207 -16.50 -3.22 14.68
CA ASP A 207 -15.47 -4.13 14.22
C ASP A 207 -14.09 -3.62 14.67
N PRO A 208 -13.40 -4.32 15.60
CA PRO A 208 -12.11 -3.89 16.13
C PRO A 208 -10.99 -3.89 15.10
N MET A 209 -11.19 -4.50 13.94
CA MET A 209 -10.21 -4.54 12.85
C MET A 209 -10.26 -3.28 11.98
N ARG A 210 -11.30 -2.46 12.13
CA ARG A 210 -11.41 -1.18 11.42
C ARG A 210 -10.65 -0.09 12.14
N ASN A 211 -9.99 0.75 11.36
CA ASN A 211 -9.27 1.89 11.88
C ASN A 211 -10.24 3.01 12.29
N TRP A 212 -9.88 3.70 13.36
CA TRP A 212 -10.46 4.98 13.77
C TRP A 212 -9.35 5.97 14.10
N THR A 213 -9.72 7.24 14.25
CA THR A 213 -8.74 8.28 14.56
C THR A 213 -8.79 8.67 16.04
N VAL A 214 -7.63 9.06 16.56
CA VAL A 214 -7.46 9.68 17.88
C VAL A 214 -6.59 10.91 17.74
N SER A 215 -6.94 11.98 18.47
CA SER A 215 -6.16 13.22 18.44
C SER A 215 -5.19 13.27 19.62
N ILE A 216 -3.89 13.38 19.33
CA ILE A 216 -2.82 13.52 20.33
C ILE A 216 -1.96 14.71 19.95
N ALA A 217 -1.82 15.67 20.86
CA ALA A 217 -1.03 16.87 20.65
C ALA A 217 -1.36 17.62 19.33
N GLY A 218 -2.65 17.66 18.98
CA GLY A 218 -3.12 18.33 17.77
C GLY A 218 -2.94 17.57 16.47
N LYS A 219 -2.39 16.35 16.51
CA LYS A 219 -2.27 15.45 15.35
C LYS A 219 -3.33 14.35 15.41
N ARG A 220 -3.92 14.04 14.28
CA ARG A 220 -4.86 12.94 14.12
C ARG A 220 -4.09 11.68 13.74
N LEU A 221 -3.99 10.75 14.67
CA LEU A 221 -3.32 9.46 14.49
C LEU A 221 -4.37 8.37 14.25
N THR A 222 -3.96 7.30 13.60
CA THR A 222 -4.79 6.13 13.33
C THR A 222 -4.51 5.03 14.34
N THR A 223 -5.56 4.35 14.79
CA THR A 223 -5.49 3.17 15.64
C THR A 223 -6.62 2.20 15.31
N ASN A 224 -6.60 1.02 15.91
CA ASN A 224 -7.65 0.01 15.82
C ASN A 224 -7.66 -0.86 17.09
N GLY A 225 -8.38 -1.99 17.07
CA GLY A 225 -8.48 -2.91 18.22
C GLY A 225 -7.16 -3.56 18.66
N SER A 226 -6.08 -3.43 17.89
CA SER A 226 -4.74 -3.83 18.34
C SER A 226 -4.16 -2.88 19.40
N GLY A 227 -4.72 -1.68 19.54
CA GLY A 227 -4.23 -0.64 20.44
C GLY A 227 -2.95 0.05 20.00
N LEU A 228 -2.46 -0.24 18.80
CA LEU A 228 -1.30 0.44 18.24
C LEU A 228 -1.71 1.80 17.69
N LEU A 229 -0.95 2.83 18.03
CA LEU A 229 -1.02 4.13 17.38
C LEU A 229 -0.06 4.13 16.20
N VAL A 230 -0.58 4.40 15.02
CA VAL A 230 0.22 4.38 13.80
C VAL A 230 0.29 5.75 13.16
N ARG A 231 1.43 6.03 12.54
CA ARG A 231 1.64 7.17 11.64
C ARG A 231 1.72 6.62 10.24
N GLU A 232 0.74 6.95 9.45
CA GLU A 232 0.69 6.56 8.05
C GLU A 232 1.50 7.55 7.22
N ASN A 233 2.30 7.05 6.30
CA ASN A 233 3.14 7.86 5.41
C ASN A 233 3.01 7.41 3.98
N LEU A 234 3.02 8.38 3.07
CA LEU A 234 3.32 8.14 1.67
C LEU A 234 4.83 8.29 1.47
N ILE A 235 5.47 7.22 1.07
CA ILE A 235 6.89 7.14 0.76
C ILE A 235 7.04 7.25 -0.75
N GLU A 236 7.88 8.17 -1.20
CA GLU A 236 8.22 8.35 -2.60
C GLU A 236 9.69 7.98 -2.80
N ILE A 237 9.97 6.96 -3.61
CA ILE A 237 11.33 6.51 -3.91
C ILE A 237 11.58 6.75 -5.40
N PHE A 238 12.46 7.69 -5.70
CA PHE A 238 12.86 8.05 -7.06
C PHE A 238 14.06 7.21 -7.50
N THR A 239 13.86 6.38 -8.55
CA THR A 239 14.83 5.40 -9.03
C THR A 239 15.74 5.92 -10.14
#